data_118752d010bb9f26b6e2cec731c59fe5
#
_entry.id   118752d010bb9f26b6e2cec731c59fe5
#
_cell.length_a   1.000
_cell.length_b   1.000
_cell.length_c   1.000
_cell.angle_alpha   90.00
_cell.angle_beta   90.00
_cell.angle_gamma   90.00
#
_symmetry.space_group_name_H-M   'P 1'
#
loop_
_entity.id
_entity.type
_entity.pdbx_description
1 polymer ?
#
loop_
_entity_poly.entity_id
_entity_poly.type
_entity_poly.pdbx_seq_one_letter_code
_entity_poly.pdbx_strand_id
1 'polypeptide(L)'
;SDITPKGVRFDITIESPLVLTVLDRLIVAIHQRYPEAKVKTSNWDYDSLDAIIRGEADIGFTGRESHPRSKESLDLLPYFLDFEILFYDLPMVYLHKDHPALQQEWNLETFLSYQHINIVWEKSETWALDEVLTELGRQRSIGLTMSNFEQSLFMAAQPAHGMITTAPHYCKSYTEKLHLDLVCLPIPLDQTQQDKLLIPFTMIWHKRNAYNPKLLWLKNTIKSLYEQPSLPQ
;
A
#
# COMPACT_ATOMS: atom_id res chain seq x y z
N SER A 1 -3.19 -5.67 -29.91
CA SER A 1 -4.41 -5.59 -29.12
C SER A 1 -4.62 -6.88 -28.38
N ASP A 2 -4.99 -6.79 -27.11
CA ASP A 2 -5.18 -7.96 -26.24
C ASP A 2 -6.58 -8.54 -26.30
N ILE A 3 -7.32 -8.20 -27.34
CA ILE A 3 -8.64 -8.77 -27.59
C ILE A 3 -8.42 -10.03 -28.40
N THR A 4 -8.75 -11.17 -27.80
CA THR A 4 -8.71 -12.48 -28.49
C THR A 4 -10.12 -12.88 -28.89
N PRO A 5 -10.29 -13.85 -29.83
CA PRO A 5 -11.61 -14.38 -30.15
C PRO A 5 -12.37 -14.94 -28.95
N LYS A 6 -11.68 -15.18 -27.83
CA LYS A 6 -12.24 -15.78 -26.61
C LYS A 6 -12.37 -14.80 -25.45
N GLY A 7 -12.16 -13.49 -25.68
CA GLY A 7 -12.30 -12.49 -24.64
C GLY A 7 -11.09 -11.61 -24.48
N VAL A 8 -11.08 -10.83 -23.38
CA VAL A 8 -10.10 -9.82 -23.07
C VAL A 8 -9.24 -10.29 -21.90
N ARG A 9 -7.96 -9.94 -21.93
CA ARG A 9 -7.05 -10.25 -20.82
C ARG A 9 -6.61 -8.94 -20.13
N PHE A 10 -6.57 -8.99 -18.81
CA PHE A 10 -6.00 -7.92 -17.97
C PHE A 10 -4.88 -8.49 -17.12
N ASP A 11 -3.71 -7.89 -17.20
CA ASP A 11 -2.55 -8.20 -16.35
C ASP A 11 -2.29 -7.01 -15.44
N ILE A 12 -2.46 -7.21 -14.13
CA ILE A 12 -2.40 -6.16 -13.13
C ILE A 12 -1.32 -6.51 -12.12
N THR A 13 -0.35 -5.62 -11.91
CA THR A 13 0.61 -5.75 -10.81
C THR A 13 0.21 -4.80 -9.70
N ILE A 14 0.07 -5.29 -8.49
CA ILE A 14 -0.54 -4.54 -7.39
C ILE A 14 0.16 -4.84 -6.07
N GLU A 15 0.45 -3.79 -5.29
CA GLU A 15 0.99 -3.91 -3.95
C GLU A 15 0.04 -4.71 -3.06
N SER A 16 0.60 -5.65 -2.30
CA SER A 16 -0.17 -6.74 -1.71
C SER A 16 -1.40 -6.33 -0.91
N PRO A 17 -1.37 -5.49 0.14
CA PRO A 17 -2.64 -5.21 0.82
C PRO A 17 -3.58 -4.32 0.03
N LEU A 18 -3.08 -3.60 -0.98
CA LEU A 18 -3.89 -2.71 -1.81
C LEU A 18 -4.94 -3.48 -2.63
N VAL A 19 -4.65 -4.74 -2.96
CA VAL A 19 -5.60 -5.69 -3.54
C VAL A 19 -6.94 -5.68 -2.81
N LEU A 20 -6.88 -5.59 -1.48
CA LEU A 20 -8.06 -5.74 -0.61
C LEU A 20 -8.96 -4.51 -0.60
N THR A 21 -8.53 -3.41 -1.20
CA THR A 21 -9.32 -2.18 -1.25
C THR A 21 -10.29 -2.14 -2.42
N VAL A 22 -9.98 -2.81 -3.52
CA VAL A 22 -10.71 -2.58 -4.78
C VAL A 22 -10.88 -3.82 -5.64
N LEU A 23 -10.05 -4.86 -5.49
CA LEU A 23 -9.99 -5.94 -6.48
C LEU A 23 -11.31 -6.72 -6.57
N ASP A 24 -12.00 -6.97 -5.48
CA ASP A 24 -13.29 -7.68 -5.46
C ASP A 24 -14.33 -6.95 -6.32
N ARG A 25 -14.44 -5.62 -6.14
CA ARG A 25 -15.37 -4.79 -6.92
C ARG A 25 -14.92 -4.64 -8.36
N LEU A 26 -13.61 -4.53 -8.57
CA LEU A 26 -13.04 -4.43 -9.92
C LEU A 26 -13.30 -5.70 -10.73
N ILE A 27 -13.16 -6.88 -10.14
CA ILE A 27 -13.45 -8.15 -10.82
C ILE A 27 -14.91 -8.21 -11.24
N VAL A 28 -15.84 -7.77 -10.38
CA VAL A 28 -17.26 -7.71 -10.75
C VAL A 28 -17.47 -6.78 -11.95
N ALA A 29 -16.89 -5.59 -11.91
CA ALA A 29 -17.00 -4.62 -13.01
C ALA A 29 -16.41 -5.16 -14.33
N ILE A 30 -15.24 -5.80 -14.24
CA ILE A 30 -14.58 -6.39 -15.43
C ILE A 30 -15.48 -7.46 -16.05
N HIS A 31 -16.01 -8.38 -15.27
CA HIS A 31 -16.83 -9.49 -15.80
C HIS A 31 -18.22 -9.03 -16.26
N GLN A 32 -18.72 -7.92 -15.74
CA GLN A 32 -19.94 -7.31 -16.29
C GLN A 32 -19.71 -6.71 -17.67
N ARG A 33 -18.56 -6.08 -17.89
CA ARG A 33 -18.23 -5.47 -19.18
C ARG A 33 -17.65 -6.48 -20.18
N TYR A 34 -16.87 -7.43 -19.69
CA TYR A 34 -16.21 -8.48 -20.48
C TYR A 34 -16.42 -9.82 -19.81
N PRO A 35 -17.55 -10.51 -20.09
CA PRO A 35 -17.93 -11.74 -19.33
C PRO A 35 -16.89 -12.86 -19.35
N GLU A 36 -16.08 -12.94 -20.41
CA GLU A 36 -15.07 -13.98 -20.57
C GLU A 36 -13.64 -13.47 -20.29
N ALA A 37 -13.53 -12.29 -19.70
CA ALA A 37 -12.22 -11.71 -19.40
C ALA A 37 -11.41 -12.60 -18.45
N LYS A 38 -10.11 -12.67 -18.72
CA LYS A 38 -9.16 -13.31 -17.82
C LYS A 38 -8.37 -12.20 -17.12
N VAL A 39 -8.30 -12.28 -15.80
CA VAL A 39 -7.56 -11.32 -15.00
C VAL A 39 -6.44 -12.05 -14.29
N LYS A 40 -5.23 -11.56 -14.47
CA LYS A 40 -4.06 -12.03 -13.74
C LYS A 40 -3.54 -10.89 -12.88
N THR A 41 -3.36 -11.17 -11.60
CA THR A 41 -2.70 -10.24 -10.69
C THR A 41 -1.34 -10.79 -10.28
N SER A 42 -0.39 -9.91 -10.06
CA SER A 42 0.91 -10.23 -9.50
C SER A 42 1.27 -9.19 -8.45
N ASN A 43 2.11 -9.57 -7.48
CA ASN A 43 2.57 -8.65 -6.46
C ASN A 43 3.49 -7.60 -7.06
N TRP A 44 3.36 -6.37 -6.58
CA TRP A 44 4.31 -5.31 -6.90
C TRP A 44 5.67 -5.66 -6.30
N ASP A 45 6.71 -5.65 -7.15
CA ASP A 45 8.09 -5.94 -6.77
C ASP A 45 9.08 -5.10 -7.58
N TYR A 46 10.36 -5.44 -7.50
CA TYR A 46 11.44 -4.76 -8.25
C TYR A 46 11.22 -4.68 -9.74
N ASP A 47 10.65 -5.74 -10.32
CA ASP A 47 10.53 -5.91 -11.76
C ASP A 47 9.21 -5.39 -12.30
N SER A 48 8.35 -4.83 -11.45
CA SER A 48 7.00 -4.42 -11.85
C SER A 48 6.99 -3.26 -12.82
N LEU A 49 7.87 -2.26 -12.65
CA LEU A 49 8.01 -1.19 -13.62
C LEU A 49 8.47 -1.73 -14.97
N ASP A 50 9.45 -2.64 -14.98
CA ASP A 50 9.93 -3.26 -16.22
C ASP A 50 8.84 -4.09 -16.89
N ALA A 51 8.01 -4.78 -16.14
CA ALA A 51 6.88 -5.54 -16.68
C ALA A 51 5.88 -4.62 -17.40
N ILE A 52 5.60 -3.44 -16.84
CA ILE A 52 4.76 -2.43 -17.49
C ILE A 52 5.44 -1.90 -18.76
N ILE A 53 6.73 -1.61 -18.69
CA ILE A 53 7.52 -1.12 -19.82
C ILE A 53 7.51 -2.11 -20.98
N ARG A 54 7.66 -3.41 -20.68
CA ARG A 54 7.67 -4.47 -21.71
C ARG A 54 6.29 -4.89 -22.19
N GLY A 55 5.23 -4.37 -21.58
CA GLY A 55 3.87 -4.74 -21.95
C GLY A 55 3.40 -6.07 -21.35
N GLU A 56 4.12 -6.61 -20.38
CA GLU A 56 3.74 -7.83 -19.65
C GLU A 56 2.66 -7.55 -18.59
N ALA A 57 2.57 -6.30 -18.14
CA ALA A 57 1.50 -5.82 -17.29
C ALA A 57 0.84 -4.60 -17.94
N ASP A 58 -0.48 -4.54 -17.88
CA ASP A 58 -1.25 -3.40 -18.42
C ASP A 58 -1.18 -2.18 -17.51
N ILE A 59 -1.20 -2.41 -16.20
CA ILE A 59 -1.27 -1.37 -15.19
C ILE A 59 -0.66 -1.88 -13.88
N GLY A 60 -0.10 -0.95 -13.11
CA GLY A 60 0.42 -1.22 -11.78
C GLY A 60 -0.19 -0.31 -10.73
N PHE A 61 -0.28 -0.82 -9.51
CA PHE A 61 -0.77 -0.08 -8.35
C PHE A 61 0.26 -0.17 -7.23
N THR A 62 0.69 0.98 -6.73
CA THR A 62 1.66 1.01 -5.64
C THR A 62 1.59 2.33 -4.87
N GLY A 63 1.99 2.28 -3.59
CA GLY A 63 2.29 3.47 -2.82
C GLY A 63 3.73 3.89 -3.08
N ARG A 64 3.94 5.19 -3.28
CA ARG A 64 5.27 5.75 -3.49
C ARG A 64 5.53 6.83 -2.46
N GLU A 65 6.53 6.63 -1.62
CA GLU A 65 6.88 7.59 -0.58
C GLU A 65 7.17 8.97 -1.17
N SER A 66 6.69 10.00 -0.46
CA SER A 66 6.91 11.39 -0.85
C SER A 66 8.13 12.04 -0.18
N HIS A 67 8.83 11.34 0.71
CA HIS A 67 10.01 11.86 1.37
C HIS A 67 11.09 12.22 0.33
N PRO A 68 11.77 13.39 0.44
CA PRO A 68 12.75 13.84 -0.58
C PRO A 68 13.89 12.86 -0.86
N ARG A 69 14.23 12.01 0.10
CA ARG A 69 15.30 11.00 -0.05
C ARG A 69 14.79 9.65 -0.55
N SER A 70 13.50 9.51 -0.76
CA SER A 70 12.92 8.25 -1.22
C SER A 70 13.28 7.98 -2.66
N LYS A 71 13.73 6.75 -2.94
CA LYS A 71 13.92 6.25 -4.31
C LYS A 71 12.59 5.90 -4.97
N GLU A 72 11.50 5.93 -4.21
CA GLU A 72 10.15 5.61 -4.64
C GLU A 72 9.35 6.85 -5.07
N SER A 73 9.97 8.04 -5.08
CA SER A 73 9.30 9.29 -5.45
C SER A 73 8.71 9.20 -6.87
N LEU A 74 7.53 9.79 -7.05
CA LEU A 74 6.89 9.90 -8.36
C LEU A 74 7.76 10.67 -9.38
N ASP A 75 8.59 11.59 -8.91
CA ASP A 75 9.51 12.36 -9.75
C ASP A 75 10.61 11.48 -10.38
N LEU A 76 10.82 10.28 -9.84
CA LEU A 76 11.83 9.35 -10.35
C LEU A 76 11.28 8.34 -11.34
N LEU A 77 9.99 8.39 -11.66
CA LEU A 77 9.42 7.52 -12.69
C LEU A 77 10.01 7.85 -14.06
N PRO A 78 10.33 6.84 -14.89
CA PRO A 78 10.74 7.07 -16.28
C PRO A 78 9.72 7.92 -17.04
N TYR A 79 10.19 8.82 -17.89
CA TYR A 79 9.32 9.78 -18.58
C TYR A 79 8.26 9.13 -19.50
N PHE A 80 8.49 7.89 -19.93
CA PHE A 80 7.54 7.17 -20.80
C PHE A 80 6.45 6.44 -20.00
N LEU A 81 6.53 6.43 -18.67
CA LEU A 81 5.44 5.99 -17.80
C LEU A 81 4.62 7.19 -17.38
N ASP A 82 3.34 6.97 -17.24
CA ASP A 82 2.41 7.94 -16.71
C ASP A 82 1.75 7.39 -15.46
N PHE A 83 1.20 8.25 -14.65
CA PHE A 83 0.57 7.85 -13.41
C PHE A 83 -0.61 8.73 -13.05
N GLU A 84 -1.47 8.22 -12.18
CA GLU A 84 -2.53 9.00 -11.57
C GLU A 84 -2.65 8.60 -10.10
N ILE A 85 -2.76 9.60 -9.22
CA ILE A 85 -2.93 9.36 -7.79
C ILE A 85 -4.38 9.00 -7.53
N LEU A 86 -4.60 7.84 -6.89
CA LEU A 86 -5.93 7.35 -6.55
C LEU A 86 -6.40 7.91 -5.20
N PHE A 87 -5.50 7.89 -4.23
CA PHE A 87 -5.76 8.44 -2.90
C PHE A 87 -4.43 8.62 -2.17
N TYR A 88 -4.47 9.43 -1.10
CA TYR A 88 -3.37 9.56 -0.14
C TYR A 88 -3.72 8.79 1.12
N ASP A 89 -2.72 8.18 1.73
CA ASP A 89 -2.88 7.48 2.99
C ASP A 89 -1.73 7.78 3.94
N LEU A 90 -1.95 7.53 5.22
CA LEU A 90 -0.94 7.64 6.26
C LEU A 90 -0.64 6.28 6.85
N PRO A 91 0.63 6.00 7.19
CA PRO A 91 0.94 4.85 8.00
C PRO A 91 0.39 5.04 9.41
N MET A 92 -0.13 3.96 9.95
CA MET A 92 -0.68 3.89 11.30
C MET A 92 0.06 2.82 12.10
N VAL A 93 -0.08 2.86 13.41
CA VAL A 93 0.45 1.82 14.30
C VAL A 93 -0.63 0.78 14.57
N TYR A 94 -0.25 -0.48 14.44
CA TYR A 94 -1.11 -1.62 14.76
C TYR A 94 -0.46 -2.42 15.88
N LEU A 95 -1.22 -2.69 16.92
CA LEU A 95 -0.77 -3.46 18.07
C LEU A 95 -1.93 -4.27 18.64
N HIS A 96 -1.58 -5.32 19.40
CA HIS A 96 -2.57 -6.19 20.01
C HIS A 96 -3.56 -5.39 20.86
N LYS A 97 -4.83 -5.77 20.84
CA LYS A 97 -5.90 -5.07 21.58
C LYS A 97 -5.67 -4.98 23.10
N ASP A 98 -4.89 -5.88 23.66
CA ASP A 98 -4.54 -5.92 25.08
C ASP A 98 -3.09 -5.52 25.34
N HIS A 99 -2.46 -4.86 24.39
CA HIS A 99 -1.07 -4.43 24.50
C HIS A 99 -0.89 -3.46 25.69
N PRO A 100 0.18 -3.63 26.49
CA PRO A 100 0.40 -2.76 27.66
C PRO A 100 0.54 -1.28 27.31
N ALA A 101 0.97 -0.91 26.10
CA ALA A 101 1.03 0.47 25.66
C ALA A 101 -0.33 1.17 25.73
N LEU A 102 -1.44 0.44 25.63
CA LEU A 102 -2.79 0.99 25.70
C LEU A 102 -3.18 1.47 27.11
N GLN A 103 -2.43 1.09 28.12
CA GLN A 103 -2.60 1.54 29.51
C GLN A 103 -1.70 2.74 29.85
N GLN A 104 -0.93 3.24 28.89
CA GLN A 104 0.01 4.34 29.01
C GLN A 104 -0.46 5.51 28.15
N GLU A 105 0.09 6.70 28.41
CA GLU A 105 -0.09 7.82 27.48
C GLU A 105 0.49 7.44 26.13
N TRP A 106 -0.31 7.61 25.07
CA TRP A 106 0.15 7.33 23.71
C TRP A 106 0.94 8.53 23.18
N ASN A 107 2.24 8.41 23.23
CA ASN A 107 3.19 9.43 22.81
C ASN A 107 4.42 8.76 22.16
N LEU A 108 5.34 9.58 21.66
CA LEU A 108 6.52 9.09 20.97
C LEU A 108 7.38 8.19 21.87
N GLU A 109 7.50 8.52 23.16
CA GLU A 109 8.27 7.71 24.10
C GLU A 109 7.66 6.31 24.26
N THR A 110 6.35 6.22 24.42
CA THR A 110 5.65 4.93 24.50
C THR A 110 5.82 4.14 23.21
N PHE A 111 5.61 4.79 22.05
CA PHE A 111 5.78 4.16 20.75
C PHE A 111 7.18 3.59 20.56
N LEU A 112 8.23 4.31 20.95
CA LEU A 112 9.62 3.87 20.79
C LEU A 112 10.12 2.93 21.89
N SER A 113 9.36 2.76 22.99
CA SER A 113 9.76 1.89 24.10
C SER A 113 9.58 0.40 23.82
N TYR A 114 8.84 0.04 22.76
CA TYR A 114 8.59 -1.34 22.35
C TYR A 114 9.38 -1.69 21.11
N GLN A 115 9.66 -2.98 20.94
CA GLN A 115 10.24 -3.46 19.69
C GLN A 115 9.23 -3.41 18.56
N HIS A 116 9.73 -3.11 17.36
CA HIS A 116 8.91 -2.96 16.16
C HIS A 116 9.15 -4.11 15.19
N ILE A 117 8.09 -4.46 14.48
CA ILE A 117 8.18 -5.27 13.28
C ILE A 117 8.39 -4.29 12.12
N ASN A 118 9.50 -4.44 11.42
CA ASN A 118 9.85 -3.61 10.27
C ASN A 118 9.47 -4.32 8.98
N ILE A 119 9.15 -3.55 7.94
CA ILE A 119 8.92 -4.08 6.60
C ILE A 119 10.08 -3.65 5.73
N VAL A 120 10.77 -4.62 5.15
CA VAL A 120 11.78 -4.36 4.14
C VAL A 120 11.09 -4.14 2.78
N TRP A 121 11.47 -3.07 2.12
CA TRP A 121 10.95 -2.72 0.81
C TRP A 121 12.11 -2.56 -0.15
N GLU A 122 12.15 -3.38 -1.21
CA GLU A 122 13.20 -3.32 -2.24
C GLU A 122 14.63 -3.22 -1.66
N LYS A 123 15.01 -4.12 -0.77
CA LYS A 123 16.32 -4.13 -0.09
C LYS A 123 16.55 -2.94 0.86
N SER A 124 15.57 -2.04 1.01
CA SER A 124 15.66 -0.96 1.99
C SER A 124 15.00 -1.37 3.30
N GLU A 125 15.74 -1.33 4.38
CA GLU A 125 15.24 -1.59 5.73
C GLU A 125 14.77 -0.30 6.42
N THR A 126 14.98 0.85 5.79
CA THR A 126 14.56 2.16 6.31
C THR A 126 13.58 2.83 5.35
N TRP A 127 12.70 3.65 5.89
CA TRP A 127 11.69 4.37 5.14
C TRP A 127 11.43 5.75 5.73
N ALA A 128 10.43 6.47 5.25
CA ALA A 128 10.17 7.85 5.64
C ALA A 128 10.07 8.07 7.16
N LEU A 129 9.47 7.13 7.89
CA LEU A 129 9.41 7.22 9.35
C LEU A 129 10.81 7.27 9.98
N ASP A 130 11.72 6.43 9.52
CA ASP A 130 13.08 6.39 10.06
C ASP A 130 13.82 7.70 9.79
N GLU A 131 13.59 8.33 8.63
CA GLU A 131 14.16 9.65 8.32
C GLU A 131 13.61 10.72 9.26
N VAL A 132 12.29 10.72 9.50
CA VAL A 132 11.67 11.66 10.45
C VAL A 132 12.23 11.47 11.86
N LEU A 133 12.34 10.21 12.31
CA LEU A 133 12.88 9.90 13.63
C LEU A 133 14.34 10.32 13.75
N THR A 134 15.14 10.12 12.70
CA THR A 134 16.55 10.55 12.67
C THR A 134 16.66 12.06 12.83
N GLU A 135 15.79 12.83 12.18
CA GLU A 135 15.74 14.30 12.34
C GLU A 135 15.42 14.71 13.79
N LEU A 136 14.72 13.86 14.54
CA LEU A 136 14.41 14.05 15.96
C LEU A 136 15.49 13.48 16.89
N GLY A 137 16.58 12.93 16.34
CA GLY A 137 17.60 12.25 17.12
C GLY A 137 17.13 10.93 17.73
N ARG A 138 16.16 10.28 17.12
CA ARG A 138 15.52 9.06 17.62
C ARG A 138 15.61 7.92 16.61
N GLN A 139 15.38 6.69 17.08
CA GLN A 139 15.31 5.50 16.23
C GLN A 139 14.40 4.46 16.86
N ARG A 140 13.87 3.58 16.01
CA ARG A 140 13.09 2.42 16.46
C ARG A 140 14.03 1.28 16.86
N SER A 141 13.59 0.47 17.84
CA SER A 141 14.20 -0.82 18.11
C SER A 141 13.48 -1.89 17.29
N ILE A 142 14.18 -2.52 16.36
CA ILE A 142 13.59 -3.52 15.47
C ILE A 142 13.82 -4.91 16.03
N GLY A 143 12.74 -5.66 16.28
CA GLY A 143 12.78 -7.04 16.78
C GLY A 143 12.55 -8.09 15.69
N LEU A 144 11.94 -7.69 14.57
CA LEU A 144 11.60 -8.57 13.45
C LEU A 144 11.53 -7.75 12.18
N THR A 145 12.08 -8.27 11.10
CA THR A 145 11.95 -7.67 9.76
C THR A 145 11.24 -8.66 8.84
N MET A 146 10.21 -8.19 8.16
CA MET A 146 9.37 -8.99 7.26
C MET A 146 9.24 -8.29 5.91
N SER A 147 8.63 -8.95 4.94
CA SER A 147 8.56 -8.44 3.57
C SER A 147 7.16 -8.03 3.10
N ASN A 148 6.13 -8.20 3.92
CA ASN A 148 4.79 -7.74 3.56
C ASN A 148 3.95 -7.37 4.78
N PHE A 149 2.95 -6.52 4.54
CA PHE A 149 2.10 -5.98 5.59
C PHE A 149 1.16 -7.01 6.19
N GLU A 150 0.63 -7.93 5.41
CA GLU A 150 -0.31 -8.95 5.90
C GLU A 150 0.34 -9.81 6.99
N GLN A 151 1.58 -10.25 6.75
CA GLN A 151 2.31 -11.04 7.74
C GLN A 151 2.66 -10.22 8.97
N SER A 152 3.04 -8.95 8.81
CA SER A 152 3.35 -8.09 9.95
C SER A 152 2.11 -7.86 10.83
N LEU A 153 0.95 -7.67 10.22
CA LEU A 153 -0.32 -7.52 10.95
C LEU A 153 -0.69 -8.80 11.68
N PHE A 154 -0.54 -9.95 11.04
CA PHE A 154 -0.72 -11.24 11.70
C PHE A 154 0.18 -11.37 12.93
N MET A 155 1.45 -11.02 12.78
CA MET A 155 2.42 -11.10 13.89
C MET A 155 2.07 -10.13 15.01
N ALA A 156 1.73 -8.88 14.69
CA ALA A 156 1.34 -7.89 15.71
C ALA A 156 0.09 -8.33 16.49
N ALA A 157 -0.78 -9.14 15.89
CA ALA A 157 -1.97 -9.69 16.55
C ALA A 157 -1.65 -10.82 17.53
N GLN A 158 -0.40 -11.30 17.60
CA GLN A 158 0.02 -12.34 18.54
C GLN A 158 0.50 -11.67 19.83
N PRO A 159 -0.11 -11.93 20.98
CA PRO A 159 0.18 -11.16 22.21
C PRO A 159 1.54 -11.42 22.83
N ALA A 160 2.13 -12.60 22.61
CA ALA A 160 3.24 -13.09 23.41
C ALA A 160 4.53 -12.26 23.31
N HIS A 161 4.82 -11.66 22.15
CA HIS A 161 6.08 -10.95 21.94
C HIS A 161 6.01 -9.44 22.19
N GLY A 162 4.80 -8.85 22.22
CA GLY A 162 4.62 -7.41 22.47
C GLY A 162 5.14 -6.46 21.40
N MET A 163 5.56 -6.96 20.23
CA MET A 163 6.01 -6.11 19.14
C MET A 163 4.84 -5.40 18.48
N ILE A 164 5.11 -4.19 18.00
CA ILE A 164 4.13 -3.37 17.26
C ILE A 164 4.59 -3.20 15.82
N THR A 165 3.67 -2.93 14.92
CA THR A 165 3.99 -2.72 13.51
C THR A 165 3.34 -1.45 12.98
N THR A 166 3.83 -0.96 11.85
CA THR A 166 3.21 0.14 11.10
C THR A 166 2.76 -0.39 9.74
N ALA A 167 1.61 0.08 9.31
CA ALA A 167 1.04 -0.26 8.00
C ALA A 167 0.11 0.88 7.56
N PRO A 168 -0.21 0.98 6.26
CA PRO A 168 -1.15 1.98 5.80
C PRO A 168 -2.49 1.92 6.53
N HIS A 169 -3.13 3.07 6.68
CA HIS A 169 -4.45 3.15 7.32
C HIS A 169 -5.49 2.26 6.63
N TYR A 170 -5.41 2.12 5.30
CA TYR A 170 -6.37 1.26 4.59
C TYR A 170 -6.32 -0.21 5.04
N CYS A 171 -5.24 -0.65 5.67
CA CYS A 171 -5.14 -2.00 6.22
C CYS A 171 -6.08 -2.24 7.41
N LYS A 172 -6.64 -1.18 8.00
CA LYS A 172 -7.58 -1.30 9.11
C LYS A 172 -8.80 -2.15 8.74
N SER A 173 -9.39 -1.90 7.57
CA SER A 173 -10.54 -2.69 7.12
C SER A 173 -10.19 -4.16 6.91
N TYR A 174 -8.99 -4.44 6.44
CA TYR A 174 -8.49 -5.81 6.31
C TYR A 174 -8.40 -6.51 7.66
N THR A 175 -7.82 -5.86 8.66
CA THR A 175 -7.72 -6.42 10.02
C THR A 175 -9.10 -6.68 10.63
N GLU A 176 -10.05 -5.80 10.39
CA GLU A 176 -11.42 -5.95 10.86
C GLU A 176 -12.15 -7.12 10.19
N LYS A 177 -12.02 -7.26 8.88
CA LYS A 177 -12.63 -8.37 8.12
C LYS A 177 -12.10 -9.73 8.55
N LEU A 178 -10.83 -9.81 8.93
CA LEU A 178 -10.21 -11.04 9.42
C LEU A 178 -10.39 -11.25 10.92
N HIS A 179 -11.04 -10.33 11.63
CA HIS A 179 -11.20 -10.38 13.08
C HIS A 179 -9.88 -10.53 13.82
N LEU A 180 -8.83 -9.85 13.34
CA LEU A 180 -7.55 -9.84 14.04
C LEU A 180 -7.67 -9.02 15.33
N ASP A 181 -7.02 -9.48 16.39
CA ASP A 181 -7.04 -8.83 17.70
C ASP A 181 -6.08 -7.63 17.73
N LEU A 182 -6.38 -6.62 16.90
CA LEU A 182 -5.58 -5.42 16.74
C LEU A 182 -6.37 -4.15 17.01
N VAL A 183 -5.66 -3.13 17.49
CA VAL A 183 -6.11 -1.75 17.45
C VAL A 183 -5.18 -0.95 16.55
N CYS A 184 -5.72 0.12 15.98
CA CYS A 184 -5.02 1.00 15.05
C CYS A 184 -4.93 2.39 15.67
N LEU A 185 -3.71 2.91 15.83
CA LEU A 185 -3.44 4.21 16.43
C LEU A 185 -2.60 5.06 15.48
N PRO A 186 -2.70 6.40 15.57
CA PRO A 186 -1.78 7.25 14.80
C PRO A 186 -0.34 7.08 15.30
N ILE A 187 0.62 7.27 14.41
CA ILE A 187 2.03 7.43 14.83
C ILE A 187 2.08 8.74 15.61
N PRO A 188 2.63 8.75 16.85
CA PRO A 188 2.56 9.94 17.71
C PRO A 188 3.59 10.99 17.31
N LEU A 189 3.33 11.65 16.20
CA LEU A 189 4.13 12.72 15.61
C LEU A 189 3.25 13.96 15.41
N ASP A 190 3.87 15.14 15.32
CA ASP A 190 3.11 16.35 15.02
C ASP A 190 2.65 16.40 13.56
N GLN A 191 1.84 17.40 13.21
CA GLN A 191 1.27 17.50 11.86
C GLN A 191 2.35 17.67 10.79
N THR A 192 3.38 18.46 11.05
CA THR A 192 4.49 18.67 10.11
C THR A 192 5.21 17.36 9.82
N GLN A 193 5.43 16.57 10.84
CA GLN A 193 6.08 15.25 10.71
C GLN A 193 5.17 14.24 10.02
N GLN A 194 3.87 14.24 10.36
CA GLN A 194 2.86 13.40 9.70
C GLN A 194 2.79 13.67 8.20
N ASP A 195 2.86 14.93 7.79
CA ASP A 195 2.81 15.31 6.38
C ASP A 195 3.96 14.68 5.57
N LYS A 196 5.10 14.44 6.20
CA LYS A 196 6.24 13.77 5.56
C LYS A 196 6.02 12.27 5.35
N LEU A 197 5.02 11.70 6.01
CA LEU A 197 4.68 10.27 5.92
C LEU A 197 3.54 9.98 4.94
N LEU A 198 2.92 11.01 4.37
CA LEU A 198 1.85 10.85 3.39
C LEU A 198 2.34 10.03 2.20
N ILE A 199 1.56 9.01 1.85
CA ILE A 199 1.87 8.12 0.73
C ILE A 199 0.81 8.28 -0.34
N PRO A 200 1.19 8.77 -1.54
CA PRO A 200 0.29 8.76 -2.69
C PRO A 200 0.19 7.35 -3.25
N PHE A 201 -0.99 6.75 -3.20
CA PHE A 201 -1.26 5.48 -3.85
C PHE A 201 -1.69 5.76 -5.28
N THR A 202 -0.95 5.18 -6.22
CA THR A 202 -1.02 5.52 -7.63
C THR A 202 -1.31 4.31 -8.50
N MET A 203 -1.93 4.55 -9.62
CA MET A 203 -1.90 3.64 -10.76
C MET A 203 -0.89 4.15 -11.79
N ILE A 204 -0.14 3.24 -12.38
CA ILE A 204 0.96 3.51 -13.31
C ILE A 204 0.74 2.70 -14.59
N TRP A 205 0.96 3.33 -15.76
CA TRP A 205 0.85 2.66 -17.05
C TRP A 205 1.87 3.22 -18.04
N HIS A 206 2.07 2.54 -19.17
CA HIS A 206 2.94 3.04 -20.24
C HIS A 206 2.19 4.04 -21.11
N LYS A 207 2.80 5.18 -21.39
CA LYS A 207 2.18 6.26 -22.22
C LYS A 207 1.73 5.78 -23.59
N ARG A 208 2.41 4.79 -24.19
CA ARG A 208 1.97 4.23 -25.49
C ARG A 208 0.56 3.63 -25.45
N ASN A 209 0.07 3.25 -24.27
CA ASN A 209 -1.25 2.64 -24.09
C ASN A 209 -2.30 3.64 -23.61
N ALA A 210 -1.95 4.92 -23.48
CA ALA A 210 -2.83 5.95 -22.93
C ALA A 210 -4.19 6.05 -23.64
N TYR A 211 -4.23 5.77 -24.92
CA TYR A 211 -5.45 5.83 -25.74
C TYR A 211 -6.01 4.44 -26.09
N ASN A 212 -5.46 3.37 -25.53
CA ASN A 212 -5.99 2.03 -25.72
C ASN A 212 -7.37 1.94 -25.04
N PRO A 213 -8.44 1.59 -25.76
CA PRO A 213 -9.79 1.57 -25.17
C PRO A 213 -9.94 0.67 -23.95
N LYS A 214 -9.28 -0.48 -23.95
CA LYS A 214 -9.27 -1.41 -22.80
C LYS A 214 -8.66 -0.75 -21.56
N LEU A 215 -7.49 -0.14 -21.72
CA LEU A 215 -6.81 0.52 -20.60
C LEU A 215 -7.57 1.75 -20.14
N LEU A 216 -8.10 2.54 -21.06
CA LEU A 216 -8.88 3.72 -20.74
C LEU A 216 -10.12 3.36 -19.93
N TRP A 217 -10.84 2.31 -20.35
CA TRP A 217 -11.98 1.80 -19.59
C TRP A 217 -11.55 1.33 -18.20
N LEU A 218 -10.46 0.57 -18.11
CA LEU A 218 -9.95 0.04 -16.84
C LEU A 218 -9.60 1.19 -15.87
N LYS A 219 -8.84 2.18 -16.33
CA LYS A 219 -8.47 3.34 -15.50
C LYS A 219 -9.70 4.09 -14.99
N ASN A 220 -10.66 4.38 -15.86
CA ASN A 220 -11.87 5.08 -15.48
C ASN A 220 -12.70 4.28 -14.47
N THR A 221 -12.78 2.98 -14.66
CA THR A 221 -13.48 2.09 -13.72
C THR A 221 -12.82 2.09 -12.36
N ILE A 222 -11.51 1.97 -12.32
CA ILE A 222 -10.74 2.00 -11.06
C ILE A 222 -10.95 3.32 -10.33
N LYS A 223 -10.81 4.44 -11.02
CA LYS A 223 -11.06 5.77 -10.43
C LYS A 223 -12.44 5.86 -9.82
N SER A 224 -13.45 5.42 -10.56
CA SER A 224 -14.84 5.42 -10.09
C SER A 224 -15.00 4.61 -8.80
N LEU A 225 -14.32 3.48 -8.68
CA LEU A 225 -14.40 2.63 -7.48
C LEU A 225 -13.77 3.31 -6.25
N TYR A 226 -12.68 4.05 -6.43
CA TYR A 226 -12.05 4.78 -5.33
C TYR A 226 -12.77 6.09 -4.98
N GLU A 227 -13.53 6.67 -5.89
CA GLU A 227 -14.33 7.86 -5.65
C GLU A 227 -15.63 7.56 -4.90
N GLN A 228 -16.03 6.28 -4.79
CA GLN A 228 -17.19 5.91 -4.00
C GLN A 228 -16.93 6.23 -2.53
N PRO A 229 -17.93 6.76 -1.79
CA PRO A 229 -17.72 7.08 -0.39
C PRO A 229 -17.21 5.84 0.34
N SER A 230 -16.05 5.99 0.98
CA SER A 230 -15.56 4.97 1.88
C SER A 230 -16.63 4.72 2.95
N LEU A 231 -16.73 3.47 3.39
CA LEU A 231 -17.57 3.10 4.51
C LEU A 231 -17.31 4.07 5.68
N PRO A 232 -18.34 4.41 6.48
CA PRO A 232 -18.18 5.35 7.58
C PRO A 232 -17.01 4.93 8.47
N GLN A 233 -16.20 5.95 8.81
CA GLN A 233 -15.01 5.80 9.64
C GLN A 233 -15.40 5.34 11.05
#